data_d8905c41460f729170158c5d4fdf0d63
#
_entry.id   d8905c41460f729170158c5d4fdf0d63
#
_cell.length_a   1.000
_cell.length_b   1.000
_cell.length_c   1.000
_cell.angle_alpha   90.00
_cell.angle_beta   90.00
_cell.angle_gamma   90.00
#
_symmetry.space_group_name_H-M   'P 1'
#
loop_
_entity.id
_entity.type
_entity.pdbx_description
1 polymer ?
#
loop_
_entity_poly.entity_id
_entity_poly.type
_entity_poly.pdbx_seq_one_letter_code
_entity_poly.pdbx_strand_id
1 'polypeptide(L)'
;YEMQRSLVGSEMCIRDRQQGLVIASEILVRSLSKIGIVALVDEATGYQYDRDRDELQKILSMYISKELLPWTKRFPDEFYKQMFRLKNWTYPRPNAKRPGIVGTYTNKYVYDLLPPGVKEELQKVNPTIKPGQRKHKHHQFLTEDIGNDHLKNHLLKVITLMQASKDWKDFNILFNRAFNIPEQLEIDYDE
;
A
#
# COMPACT_ATOMS: atom_id res chain seq x y z
N TYR A 1 52.49 35.38 -32.43
CA TYR A 1 51.24 35.18 -33.24
C TYR A 1 50.72 33.74 -33.18
N GLU A 2 51.55 32.73 -32.99
CA GLU A 2 51.14 31.32 -32.87
C GLU A 2 50.51 30.99 -31.50
N MET A 3 50.95 31.64 -30.44
CA MET A 3 50.43 31.40 -29.06
C MET A 3 48.98 31.85 -28.88
N GLN A 4 48.53 32.90 -29.58
CA GLN A 4 47.15 33.37 -29.56
C GLN A 4 46.15 32.41 -30.30
N ARG A 5 46.62 31.78 -31.43
CA ARG A 5 45.80 30.79 -32.13
C ARG A 5 45.60 29.49 -31.33
N SER A 6 46.59 29.09 -30.56
CA SER A 6 46.48 27.90 -29.70
C SER A 6 45.45 28.09 -28.54
N LEU A 7 45.44 29.30 -27.93
CA LEU A 7 44.49 29.64 -26.89
C LEU A 7 43.03 29.69 -27.38
N VAL A 8 42.79 30.30 -28.52
CA VAL A 8 41.43 30.40 -29.11
C VAL A 8 40.90 29.01 -29.49
N GLY A 9 41.73 28.10 -29.98
CA GLY A 9 41.32 26.73 -30.28
C GLY A 9 41.02 25.91 -29.03
N SER A 10 41.76 26.13 -27.94
CA SER A 10 41.52 25.42 -26.66
C SER A 10 40.26 25.91 -25.95
N GLU A 11 39.96 27.21 -25.99
CA GLU A 11 38.75 27.78 -25.45
C GLU A 11 37.49 27.30 -26.19
N MET A 12 37.55 27.17 -27.50
CA MET A 12 36.46 26.66 -28.30
C MET A 12 36.19 25.18 -28.02
N CYS A 13 37.22 24.37 -27.84
CA CYS A 13 37.10 22.97 -27.45
C CYS A 13 36.53 22.78 -26.03
N ILE A 14 36.90 23.67 -25.10
CA ILE A 14 36.36 23.64 -23.72
C ILE A 14 34.89 24.03 -23.76
N ARG A 15 34.51 25.04 -24.51
CA ARG A 15 33.11 25.49 -24.65
C ARG A 15 32.22 24.39 -25.22
N ASP A 16 32.66 23.69 -26.26
CA ASP A 16 31.92 22.59 -26.88
C ASP A 16 31.75 21.41 -25.91
N ARG A 17 32.77 21.04 -25.14
CA ARG A 17 32.65 19.97 -24.13
C ARG A 17 31.73 20.32 -22.99
N GLN A 18 31.61 21.61 -22.64
CA GLN A 18 30.75 22.07 -21.53
C GLN A 18 29.32 22.35 -21.98
N GLN A 19 29.04 22.40 -23.27
CA GLN A 19 27.71 22.71 -23.77
C GLN A 19 26.65 21.71 -23.30
N GLY A 20 27.00 20.42 -23.23
CA GLY A 20 26.11 19.40 -22.66
C GLY A 20 25.84 19.61 -21.17
N LEU A 21 26.84 20.06 -20.42
CA LEU A 21 26.69 20.37 -18.98
C LEU A 21 25.83 21.62 -18.76
N VAL A 22 25.99 22.64 -19.63
CA VAL A 22 25.16 23.86 -19.57
C VAL A 22 23.70 23.55 -19.83
N ILE A 23 23.39 22.76 -20.85
CA ILE A 23 22.01 22.33 -21.13
C ILE A 23 21.43 21.52 -19.97
N ALA A 24 22.19 20.56 -19.46
CA ALA A 24 21.74 19.75 -18.32
C ALA A 24 21.50 20.59 -17.05
N SER A 25 22.40 21.55 -16.76
CA SER A 25 22.22 22.46 -15.62
C SER A 25 21.04 23.41 -15.80
N GLU A 26 20.79 23.89 -17.00
CA GLU A 26 19.63 24.74 -17.31
C GLU A 26 18.30 23.98 -17.09
N ILE A 27 18.21 22.75 -17.57
CA ILE A 27 17.03 21.87 -17.34
C ILE A 27 16.83 21.65 -15.83
N LEU A 28 17.90 21.38 -15.10
CA LEU A 28 17.86 21.15 -13.68
C LEU A 28 17.40 22.40 -12.90
N VAL A 29 17.97 23.56 -13.21
CA VAL A 29 17.59 24.83 -12.58
C VAL A 29 16.13 25.18 -12.89
N ARG A 30 15.70 25.03 -14.14
CA ARG A 30 14.28 25.28 -14.51
C ARG A 30 13.33 24.35 -13.78
N SER A 31 13.68 23.07 -13.66
CA SER A 31 12.88 22.07 -12.95
C SER A 31 12.78 22.37 -11.45
N LEU A 32 13.92 22.68 -10.83
CA LEU A 32 13.97 23.05 -9.40
C LEU A 32 13.21 24.36 -9.13
N SER A 33 13.35 25.36 -10.02
CA SER A 33 12.62 26.63 -9.86
C SER A 33 11.12 26.43 -9.97
N LYS A 34 10.65 25.58 -10.87
CA LYS A 34 9.22 25.27 -11.01
C LYS A 34 8.67 24.58 -9.77
N ILE A 35 9.40 23.57 -9.25
CA ILE A 35 9.01 22.85 -8.03
C ILE A 35 9.02 23.78 -6.82
N GLY A 36 10.08 24.61 -6.68
CA GLY A 36 10.22 25.56 -5.59
C GLY A 36 9.12 26.62 -5.56
N ILE A 37 8.72 27.17 -6.71
CA ILE A 37 7.63 28.14 -6.79
C ILE A 37 6.30 27.48 -6.38
N VAL A 38 6.02 26.27 -6.84
CA VAL A 38 4.80 25.53 -6.45
C VAL A 38 4.80 25.28 -4.94
N ALA A 39 5.92 24.81 -4.39
CA ALA A 39 6.03 24.54 -2.95
C ALA A 39 5.84 25.81 -2.10
N LEU A 40 6.43 26.95 -2.51
CA LEU A 40 6.27 28.22 -1.81
C LEU A 40 4.83 28.75 -1.86
N VAL A 41 4.16 28.60 -3.00
CA VAL A 41 2.74 28.99 -3.14
C VAL A 41 1.86 28.08 -2.28
N ASP A 42 2.10 26.78 -2.29
CA ASP A 42 1.35 25.80 -1.50
C ASP A 42 1.52 26.07 0.01
N GLU A 43 2.75 26.38 0.44
CA GLU A 43 3.05 26.75 1.83
C GLU A 43 2.38 28.07 2.23
N ALA A 44 2.50 29.11 1.42
CA ALA A 44 1.93 30.43 1.70
C ALA A 44 0.40 30.43 1.72
N THR A 45 -0.25 29.58 0.94
CA THR A 45 -1.71 29.47 0.85
C THR A 45 -2.30 28.40 1.76
N GLY A 46 -1.46 27.55 2.38
CA GLY A 46 -1.91 26.35 3.10
C GLY A 46 -2.50 25.25 2.22
N TYR A 47 -2.43 25.40 0.89
CA TYR A 47 -3.02 24.49 -0.08
C TYR A 47 -2.39 23.09 -0.05
N GLN A 48 -1.18 22.97 0.48
CA GLN A 48 -0.50 21.68 0.65
C GLN A 48 -1.35 20.71 1.49
N TYR A 49 -1.95 21.18 2.58
CA TYR A 49 -2.82 20.37 3.44
C TYR A 49 -4.13 19.99 2.76
N ASP A 50 -4.69 20.86 1.96
CA ASP A 50 -5.91 20.60 1.21
C ASP A 50 -5.66 19.63 0.06
N ARG A 51 -4.53 19.75 -0.65
CA ARG A 51 -4.14 18.84 -1.73
C ARG A 51 -4.00 17.40 -1.23
N ASP A 52 -3.26 17.18 -0.14
CA ASP A 52 -3.06 15.85 0.45
C ASP A 52 -4.40 15.24 0.89
N ARG A 53 -5.26 16.05 1.47
CA ARG A 53 -6.61 15.63 1.85
C ARG A 53 -7.47 15.28 0.64
N ASP A 54 -7.44 16.08 -0.41
CA ASP A 54 -8.23 15.85 -1.62
C ASP A 54 -7.73 14.64 -2.41
N GLU A 55 -6.43 14.41 -2.46
CA GLU A 55 -5.85 13.21 -3.08
C GLU A 55 -6.24 11.96 -2.29
N LEU A 56 -6.16 12.00 -0.97
CA LEU A 56 -6.62 10.90 -0.11
C LEU A 56 -8.12 10.65 -0.31
N GLN A 57 -8.95 11.70 -0.36
CA GLN A 57 -10.38 11.57 -0.62
C GLN A 57 -10.68 10.94 -1.99
N LYS A 58 -9.93 11.29 -3.03
CA LYS A 58 -10.04 10.64 -4.36
C LYS A 58 -9.73 9.15 -4.27
N ILE A 59 -8.64 8.78 -3.63
CA ILE A 59 -8.27 7.37 -3.42
C ILE A 59 -9.38 6.65 -2.66
N LEU A 60 -9.83 7.21 -1.54
CA LEU A 60 -10.89 6.61 -0.73
C LEU A 60 -12.19 6.43 -1.52
N SER A 61 -12.59 7.40 -2.34
CA SER A 61 -13.79 7.32 -3.17
C SER A 61 -13.71 6.25 -4.27
N MET A 62 -12.50 5.93 -4.75
CA MET A 62 -12.30 4.83 -5.70
C MET A 62 -12.41 3.45 -5.02
N TYR A 63 -12.04 3.34 -3.76
CA TYR A 63 -12.06 2.07 -3.02
C TYR A 63 -13.35 1.80 -2.27
N ILE A 64 -14.02 2.86 -1.78
CA ILE A 64 -15.15 2.74 -0.86
C ILE A 64 -16.42 3.20 -1.54
N SER A 65 -17.40 2.30 -1.64
CA SER A 65 -18.73 2.61 -2.13
C SER A 65 -19.52 3.40 -1.08
N LYS A 66 -20.23 4.42 -1.51
CA LYS A 66 -21.18 5.17 -0.67
C LYS A 66 -22.43 4.33 -0.33
N GLU A 67 -22.72 3.34 -1.16
CA GLU A 67 -23.85 2.45 -1.00
C GLU A 67 -23.40 1.07 -0.52
N LEU A 68 -24.24 0.45 0.32
CA LEU A 68 -24.02 -0.90 0.78
C LEU A 68 -24.28 -1.89 -0.37
N LEU A 69 -23.24 -2.56 -0.84
CA LEU A 69 -23.39 -3.58 -1.87
C LEU A 69 -24.07 -4.84 -1.33
N PRO A 70 -24.79 -5.58 -2.19
CA PRO A 70 -25.36 -6.87 -1.84
C PRO A 70 -24.30 -7.82 -1.28
N TRP A 71 -24.67 -8.66 -0.31
CA TRP A 71 -23.75 -9.64 0.21
C TRP A 71 -23.39 -10.68 -0.84
N THR A 72 -22.12 -10.80 -1.15
CA THR A 72 -21.55 -11.84 -1.99
C THR A 72 -20.38 -12.50 -1.29
N LYS A 73 -20.15 -13.79 -1.55
CA LYS A 73 -19.03 -14.51 -0.95
C LYS A 73 -17.72 -14.09 -1.62
N ARG A 74 -17.07 -13.07 -1.09
CA ARG A 74 -15.79 -12.55 -1.64
C ARG A 74 -14.57 -13.32 -1.14
N PHE A 75 -14.64 -13.94 0.04
CA PHE A 75 -13.56 -14.73 0.61
C PHE A 75 -13.70 -16.19 0.20
N PRO A 76 -12.74 -16.75 -0.57
CA PRO A 76 -12.73 -18.16 -0.94
C PRO A 76 -12.63 -19.06 0.31
N ASP A 77 -13.26 -20.24 0.27
CA ASP A 77 -13.13 -21.21 1.36
C ASP A 77 -11.69 -21.66 1.56
N GLU A 78 -10.91 -21.64 0.48
CA GLU A 78 -9.50 -22.01 0.49
C GLU A 78 -8.67 -21.13 1.45
N PHE A 79 -8.95 -19.82 1.51
CA PHE A 79 -8.32 -18.92 2.47
C PHE A 79 -8.46 -19.42 3.92
N TYR A 80 -9.67 -19.83 4.29
CA TYR A 80 -9.91 -20.33 5.63
C TYR A 80 -9.35 -21.73 5.84
N LYS A 81 -9.45 -22.62 4.85
CA LYS A 81 -8.87 -23.97 4.92
C LYS A 81 -7.37 -23.92 5.17
N GLN A 82 -6.65 -23.08 4.43
CA GLN A 82 -5.21 -22.92 4.62
C GLN A 82 -4.85 -22.29 5.97
N MET A 83 -5.62 -21.32 6.44
CA MET A 83 -5.44 -20.76 7.78
C MET A 83 -5.60 -21.83 8.87
N PHE A 84 -6.63 -22.67 8.77
CA PHE A 84 -6.86 -23.76 9.72
C PHE A 84 -5.77 -24.83 9.64
N ARG A 85 -5.31 -25.17 8.44
CA ARG A 85 -4.18 -26.09 8.22
C ARG A 85 -2.91 -25.60 8.94
N LEU A 86 -2.52 -24.35 8.70
CA LEU A 86 -1.31 -23.77 9.29
C LEU A 86 -1.37 -23.62 10.80
N LYS A 87 -2.57 -23.52 11.36
CA LYS A 87 -2.80 -23.45 12.83
C LYS A 87 -3.03 -24.82 13.46
N ASN A 88 -3.00 -25.90 12.68
CA ASN A 88 -3.36 -27.24 13.15
C ASN A 88 -4.75 -27.31 13.79
N TRP A 89 -5.69 -26.49 13.28
CA TRP A 89 -7.07 -26.49 13.75
C TRP A 89 -7.94 -27.38 12.88
N THR A 90 -8.91 -28.07 13.51
CA THR A 90 -9.93 -28.80 12.75
C THR A 90 -10.82 -27.82 12.00
N TYR A 91 -10.95 -28.02 10.67
CA TYR A 91 -11.82 -27.16 9.86
C TYR A 91 -13.28 -27.42 10.25
N PRO A 92 -14.06 -26.37 10.56
CA PRO A 92 -15.44 -26.53 11.03
C PRO A 92 -16.34 -27.11 9.93
N ARG A 93 -17.36 -27.86 10.35
CA ARG A 93 -18.40 -28.36 9.45
C ARG A 93 -19.10 -27.21 8.71
N PRO A 94 -19.72 -27.46 7.54
CA PRO A 94 -20.56 -26.47 6.88
C PRO A 94 -21.58 -25.89 7.88
N ASN A 95 -21.73 -24.56 7.90
CA ASN A 95 -22.59 -23.80 8.82
C ASN A 95 -22.13 -23.67 10.29
N ALA A 96 -21.01 -24.25 10.69
CA ALA A 96 -20.44 -23.98 12.02
C ALA A 96 -19.78 -22.59 12.09
N LYS A 97 -19.97 -21.89 13.22
CA LYS A 97 -19.31 -20.60 13.46
C LYS A 97 -17.81 -20.80 13.59
N ARG A 98 -17.03 -19.97 12.86
CA ARG A 98 -15.58 -19.94 13.00
C ARG A 98 -15.18 -19.23 14.30
N PRO A 99 -14.04 -19.61 14.91
CA PRO A 99 -13.51 -18.90 16.09
C PRO A 99 -13.34 -17.39 15.81
N GLY A 100 -13.60 -16.54 16.79
CA GLY A 100 -13.52 -15.08 16.64
C GLY A 100 -12.14 -14.58 16.20
N ILE A 101 -11.08 -15.28 16.59
CA ILE A 101 -9.70 -14.98 16.19
C ILE A 101 -9.46 -15.01 14.67
N VAL A 102 -10.27 -15.78 13.93
CA VAL A 102 -10.22 -15.80 12.46
C VAL A 102 -10.50 -14.39 11.88
N GLY A 103 -11.40 -13.64 12.54
CA GLY A 103 -11.66 -12.25 12.17
C GLY A 103 -10.44 -11.34 12.38
N THR A 104 -9.71 -11.54 13.48
CA THR A 104 -8.47 -10.81 13.77
C THR A 104 -7.41 -11.09 12.70
N TYR A 105 -7.23 -12.36 12.34
CA TYR A 105 -6.30 -12.74 11.27
C TYR A 105 -6.73 -12.20 9.90
N THR A 106 -8.03 -12.21 9.60
CA THR A 106 -8.55 -11.60 8.38
C THR A 106 -8.24 -10.10 8.34
N ASN A 107 -8.39 -9.39 9.44
CA ASN A 107 -8.00 -7.98 9.50
C ASN A 107 -6.50 -7.82 9.27
N LYS A 108 -5.66 -8.53 10.03
CA LYS A 108 -4.20 -8.42 9.97
C LYS A 108 -3.62 -8.73 8.59
N TYR A 109 -4.06 -9.82 7.95
CA TYR A 109 -3.46 -10.30 6.70
C TYR A 109 -4.16 -9.81 5.45
N VAL A 110 -5.33 -9.18 5.57
CA VAL A 110 -6.08 -8.70 4.40
C VAL A 110 -6.37 -7.21 4.50
N TYR A 111 -7.12 -6.74 5.50
CA TYR A 111 -7.58 -5.35 5.55
C TYR A 111 -6.49 -4.36 5.94
N ASP A 112 -5.50 -4.76 6.76
CA ASP A 112 -4.39 -3.89 7.18
C ASP A 112 -3.40 -3.59 6.03
N LEU A 113 -3.47 -4.36 4.95
CA LEU A 113 -2.63 -4.20 3.75
C LEU A 113 -3.36 -3.53 2.57
N LEU A 114 -4.58 -3.08 2.79
CA LEU A 114 -5.23 -2.17 1.85
C LEU A 114 -4.48 -0.82 1.83
N PRO A 115 -4.65 -0.02 0.78
CA PRO A 115 -4.02 1.29 0.71
C PRO A 115 -4.28 2.13 1.97
N PRO A 116 -3.35 3.02 2.33
CA PRO A 116 -3.46 3.86 3.52
C PRO A 116 -4.79 4.61 3.58
N GLY A 117 -5.42 4.63 4.75
CA GLY A 117 -6.70 5.30 4.99
C GLY A 117 -7.96 4.50 4.63
N VAL A 118 -7.85 3.45 3.77
CA VAL A 118 -9.03 2.65 3.37
C VAL A 118 -9.61 1.88 4.53
N LYS A 119 -8.77 1.26 5.37
CA LYS A 119 -9.23 0.52 6.53
C LYS A 119 -9.92 1.43 7.56
N GLU A 120 -9.33 2.57 7.84
CA GLU A 120 -9.85 3.58 8.76
C GLU A 120 -11.22 4.08 8.28
N GLU A 121 -11.36 4.36 7.00
CA GLU A 121 -12.61 4.80 6.42
C GLU A 121 -13.67 3.69 6.43
N LEU A 122 -13.30 2.45 6.13
CA LEU A 122 -14.19 1.29 6.29
C LEU A 122 -14.67 1.11 7.73
N GLN A 123 -13.86 1.46 8.73
CA GLN A 123 -14.26 1.41 10.14
C GLN A 123 -15.23 2.53 10.50
N LYS A 124 -15.11 3.71 9.90
CA LYS A 124 -16.07 4.83 10.09
C LYS A 124 -17.43 4.50 9.46
N VAL A 125 -17.42 3.99 8.22
CA VAL A 125 -18.67 3.64 7.50
C VAL A 125 -19.37 2.43 8.12
N ASN A 126 -18.60 1.48 8.67
CA ASN A 126 -19.10 0.24 9.28
C ASN A 126 -18.54 0.05 10.69
N PRO A 127 -19.01 0.84 11.68
CA PRO A 127 -18.51 0.77 13.04
C PRO A 127 -18.85 -0.55 13.71
N THR A 128 -18.10 -0.89 14.75
CA THR A 128 -18.32 -2.08 15.58
C THR A 128 -19.49 -1.81 16.52
N ILE A 129 -20.50 -2.70 16.55
CA ILE A 129 -21.65 -2.60 17.47
C ILE A 129 -21.31 -3.17 18.82
N LYS A 130 -20.60 -4.32 18.86
CA LYS A 130 -20.10 -5.00 20.06
C LYS A 130 -18.69 -5.49 19.77
N PRO A 131 -17.84 -5.75 20.78
CA PRO A 131 -16.51 -6.29 20.56
C PRO A 131 -16.55 -7.49 19.60
N GLY A 132 -15.86 -7.36 18.46
CA GLY A 132 -15.81 -8.39 17.40
C GLY A 132 -17.06 -8.53 16.52
N GLN A 133 -18.11 -7.71 16.69
CA GLN A 133 -19.33 -7.77 15.90
C GLN A 133 -19.58 -6.46 15.13
N ARG A 134 -19.85 -6.58 13.83
CA ARG A 134 -20.26 -5.49 12.94
C ARG A 134 -21.58 -5.82 12.28
N LYS A 135 -22.34 -4.79 11.90
CA LYS A 135 -23.63 -4.96 11.20
C LYS A 135 -23.46 -5.63 9.84
N HIS A 136 -22.46 -5.18 9.10
CA HIS A 136 -22.15 -5.64 7.75
C HIS A 136 -20.69 -6.10 7.65
N LYS A 137 -20.37 -6.80 6.57
CA LYS A 137 -18.97 -7.18 6.28
C LYS A 137 -18.27 -6.03 5.56
N HIS A 138 -17.01 -5.78 5.88
CA HIS A 138 -16.24 -4.69 5.28
C HIS A 138 -16.24 -4.71 3.74
N HIS A 139 -16.15 -5.90 3.13
CA HIS A 139 -16.14 -6.03 1.68
C HIS A 139 -17.43 -5.57 0.99
N GLN A 140 -18.52 -5.38 1.71
CA GLN A 140 -19.79 -4.84 1.15
C GLN A 140 -19.72 -3.34 0.91
N PHE A 141 -18.73 -2.65 1.47
CA PHE A 141 -18.48 -1.23 1.28
C PHE A 141 -17.31 -0.96 0.31
N LEU A 142 -16.69 -1.98 -0.25
CA LEU A 142 -15.68 -1.83 -1.29
C LEU A 142 -16.37 -1.69 -2.66
N THR A 143 -15.85 -0.78 -3.50
CA THR A 143 -16.33 -0.62 -4.87
C THR A 143 -16.17 -1.93 -5.67
N GLU A 144 -17.04 -2.15 -6.67
CA GLU A 144 -16.95 -3.37 -7.48
C GLU A 144 -15.71 -3.40 -8.37
N ASP A 145 -15.36 -2.26 -8.96
CA ASP A 145 -14.30 -2.16 -9.96
C ASP A 145 -12.91 -2.26 -9.35
N ILE A 146 -12.60 -1.38 -8.39
CA ILE A 146 -11.23 -1.26 -7.86
C ILE A 146 -11.11 -1.99 -6.51
N GLY A 147 -12.02 -1.71 -5.58
CA GLY A 147 -11.91 -2.21 -4.22
C GLY A 147 -12.00 -3.74 -4.13
N ASN A 148 -12.95 -4.34 -4.83
CA ASN A 148 -13.15 -5.79 -4.83
C ASN A 148 -12.10 -6.52 -5.66
N ASP A 149 -11.67 -5.97 -6.80
CA ASP A 149 -10.61 -6.58 -7.62
C ASP A 149 -9.27 -6.55 -6.88
N HIS A 150 -8.96 -5.46 -6.20
CA HIS A 150 -7.76 -5.38 -5.37
C HIS A 150 -7.82 -6.39 -4.21
N LEU A 151 -8.96 -6.49 -3.52
CA LEU A 151 -9.19 -7.49 -2.47
C LEU A 151 -9.00 -8.92 -2.99
N LYS A 152 -9.56 -9.24 -4.15
CA LYS A 152 -9.42 -10.56 -4.79
C LYS A 152 -7.96 -10.91 -5.11
N ASN A 153 -7.25 -9.98 -5.74
CA ASN A 153 -5.85 -10.16 -6.09
C ASN A 153 -4.96 -10.31 -4.84
N HIS A 154 -5.25 -9.53 -3.80
CA HIS A 154 -4.56 -9.65 -2.52
C HIS A 154 -4.83 -11.00 -1.85
N LEU A 155 -6.09 -11.46 -1.80
CA LEU A 155 -6.45 -12.76 -1.27
C LEU A 155 -5.74 -13.92 -2.00
N LEU A 156 -5.63 -13.85 -3.33
CA LEU A 156 -4.88 -14.86 -4.09
C LEU A 156 -3.42 -14.92 -3.66
N LYS A 157 -2.75 -13.78 -3.49
CA LYS A 157 -1.37 -13.72 -3.00
C LYS A 157 -1.24 -14.35 -1.61
N VAL A 158 -2.13 -13.99 -0.70
CA VAL A 158 -2.11 -14.52 0.67
C VAL A 158 -2.35 -16.03 0.69
N ILE A 159 -3.31 -16.53 -0.09
CA ILE A 159 -3.59 -17.96 -0.21
C ILE A 159 -2.37 -18.71 -0.75
N THR A 160 -1.73 -18.18 -1.79
CA THR A 160 -0.50 -18.77 -2.37
C THR A 160 0.62 -18.86 -1.34
N LEU A 161 0.84 -17.79 -0.56
CA LEU A 161 1.83 -17.80 0.51
C LEU A 161 1.48 -18.81 1.61
N MET A 162 0.21 -18.90 2.00
CA MET A 162 -0.25 -19.91 2.94
C MET A 162 -0.02 -21.34 2.42
N GLN A 163 -0.29 -21.60 1.14
CA GLN A 163 -0.09 -22.90 0.53
C GLN A 163 1.39 -23.29 0.47
N ALA A 164 2.27 -22.34 0.19
CA ALA A 164 3.71 -22.53 0.14
C ALA A 164 4.35 -22.77 1.52
N SER A 165 3.65 -22.38 2.59
CA SER A 165 4.17 -22.43 3.96
C SER A 165 3.91 -23.78 4.62
N LYS A 166 4.89 -24.23 5.42
CA LYS A 166 4.81 -25.46 6.20
C LYS A 166 3.92 -25.30 7.43
N ASP A 167 4.13 -24.22 8.16
CA ASP A 167 3.45 -23.89 9.41
C ASP A 167 3.15 -22.38 9.50
N TRP A 168 2.56 -21.96 10.61
CA TRP A 168 2.20 -20.58 10.82
C TRP A 168 3.39 -19.62 10.96
N LYS A 169 4.52 -20.10 11.51
CA LYS A 169 5.74 -19.30 11.66
C LYS A 169 6.36 -19.05 10.30
N ASP A 170 6.49 -20.08 9.48
CA ASP A 170 6.99 -20.01 8.10
C ASP A 170 6.12 -19.07 7.24
N PHE A 171 4.78 -19.17 7.39
CA PHE A 171 3.86 -18.24 6.72
C PHE A 171 4.12 -16.78 7.11
N ASN A 172 4.31 -16.47 8.39
CA ASN A 172 4.58 -15.09 8.81
C ASN A 172 5.90 -14.57 8.21
N ILE A 173 6.95 -15.37 8.15
CA ILE A 173 8.23 -15.00 7.55
C ILE A 173 8.06 -14.69 6.06
N LEU A 174 7.43 -15.60 5.32
CA LEU A 174 7.18 -15.42 3.88
C LEU A 174 6.26 -14.22 3.62
N PHE A 175 5.25 -14.04 4.43
CA PHE A 175 4.31 -12.92 4.35
C PHE A 175 5.01 -11.58 4.59
N ASN A 176 5.79 -11.45 5.67
CA ASN A 176 6.52 -10.23 5.98
C ASN A 176 7.50 -9.85 4.85
N ARG A 177 8.21 -10.83 4.29
CA ARG A 177 9.09 -10.62 3.14
C ARG A 177 8.33 -10.19 1.89
N ALA A 178 7.22 -10.85 1.57
CA ALA A 178 6.44 -10.56 0.37
C ALA A 178 5.78 -9.18 0.39
N PHE A 179 5.45 -8.67 1.57
CA PHE A 179 4.81 -7.37 1.77
C PHE A 179 5.73 -6.29 2.35
N ASN A 180 7.04 -6.55 2.42
CA ASN A 180 8.05 -5.62 2.96
C ASN A 180 7.71 -5.10 4.36
N ILE A 181 7.11 -5.95 5.19
CA ILE A 181 6.82 -5.62 6.58
C ILE A 181 8.09 -5.86 7.40
N PRO A 182 8.62 -4.84 8.11
CA PRO A 182 9.82 -5.03 8.91
C PRO A 182 9.57 -6.11 9.97
N GLU A 183 10.48 -7.08 10.05
CA GLU A 183 10.47 -8.08 11.12
C GLU A 183 10.80 -7.35 12.42
N GLN A 184 9.89 -7.40 13.37
CA GLN A 184 10.18 -7.00 14.74
C GLN A 184 11.11 -8.09 15.31
N LEU A 185 12.38 -7.78 15.46
CA LEU A 185 13.33 -8.63 16.17
C LEU A 185 12.81 -8.71 17.61
N GLU A 186 12.25 -9.85 18.00
CA GLU A 186 12.05 -10.17 19.40
C GLU A 186 13.46 -10.29 20.00
N ILE A 187 13.83 -9.31 20.81
CA ILE A 187 15.04 -9.41 21.63
C ILE A 187 14.67 -10.38 22.73
N ASP A 188 15.10 -11.63 22.60
CA ASP A 188 15.04 -12.59 23.70
C ASP A 188 15.93 -12.05 24.84
N TYR A 189 15.31 -11.52 25.86
CA TYR A 189 15.94 -11.23 27.14
C TYR A 189 15.98 -12.53 27.98
N ASP A 190 16.63 -13.55 27.46
CA ASP A 190 17.00 -14.70 28.25
C ASP A 190 18.42 -14.47 28.81
N GLU A 191 18.47 -13.86 30.02
CA GLU A 191 19.51 -14.04 31.04
C GLU A 191 18.88 -13.98 32.42
#